data_9d6fa33c292e4b6a9c03ce203bf9ce21
#
_entry.id   9d6fa33c292e4b6a9c03ce203bf9ce21
#
_cell.length_a   1.000
_cell.length_b   1.000
_cell.length_c   1.000
_cell.angle_alpha   90.00
_cell.angle_beta   90.00
_cell.angle_gamma   90.00
#
_symmetry.space_group_name_H-M   'P 1'
#
loop_
_entity.id
_entity.type
_entity.pdbx_description
1 polymer ?
#
loop_
_entity_poly.entity_id
_entity_poly.type
_entity_poly.pdbx_seq_one_letter_code
_entity_poly.pdbx_strand_id
1 'polypeptide(L)'
;LPALAEDVVDLVYLYSTDNFDPETDYTRQLIREELGVNIIPEMGIEDEKLNLILMSGQEYDAIKMNYNVNLLASYINNGVIQDLTDLVEEYGPNLKASFSQEVWDMVSIDGRIYAIPETDSNDIENGVVVRKDWLDKLNLELPTTIDEFYNMLVAFSKMDPKDVGVDYIIPFAAVGENSVLSFNGIVQAFGVAANPYDYVDVDGELKVSYDLPGQKEWVEFVHKLYKEGLLDADFPAMTNAALVEKVSSGVVGCATLSCWDSSAMRVLKENFPDSELVYIQPLSKDGSVPRISARGGLKNFLIVPKASEKAAAVVKYCNDFLDDAHYQRLVLGDEGVQYEVKDGAIYPLFPAFNEMNKGRWFYPTNDGAKYTPLFSARAHKELEMGIMWDDLNAKGSDYKYVEISRFAPLLPEYAKYSNTLINMTRENLMKMVID
;
A
#
# COMPACT_ATOMS: atom_id res chain seq x y z
N LEU A 1 -8.50 31.92 18.59
CA LEU A 1 -7.29 31.61 17.77
C LEU A 1 -6.21 31.17 18.75
N PRO A 2 -5.63 30.01 18.63
CA PRO A 2 -4.43 29.67 19.37
C PRO A 2 -3.34 30.69 19.02
N ALA A 3 -2.50 31.04 19.99
CA ALA A 3 -1.37 31.92 19.76
C ALA A 3 -0.44 31.23 18.76
N LEU A 4 -0.09 31.93 17.68
CA LEU A 4 0.92 31.47 16.73
C LEU A 4 2.19 31.14 17.53
N ALA A 5 2.81 30.01 17.23
CA ALA A 5 4.12 29.67 17.78
C ALA A 5 5.06 30.85 17.51
N GLU A 6 5.77 31.35 18.54
CA GLU A 6 6.56 32.58 18.47
C GLU A 6 7.73 32.49 17.46
N ASP A 7 8.20 31.29 17.12
CA ASP A 7 9.30 31.05 16.16
C ASP A 7 8.88 29.98 15.12
N VAL A 8 8.45 30.45 13.95
CA VAL A 8 8.16 29.60 12.80
C VAL A 8 9.45 29.24 12.07
N VAL A 9 9.70 27.93 11.88
CA VAL A 9 10.89 27.44 11.16
C VAL A 9 10.53 27.10 9.71
N ASP A 10 11.25 27.69 8.76
CA ASP A 10 11.15 27.33 7.34
C ASP A 10 11.93 26.05 7.05
N LEU A 11 11.25 25.06 6.43
CA LEU A 11 11.89 23.81 5.96
C LEU A 11 11.68 23.64 4.46
N VAL A 12 12.76 23.53 3.70
CA VAL A 12 12.73 23.14 2.28
C VAL A 12 12.53 21.63 2.22
N TYR A 13 11.33 21.21 1.82
CA TYR A 13 10.88 19.85 1.89
C TYR A 13 10.65 19.27 0.49
N LEU A 14 11.38 18.20 0.18
CA LEU A 14 11.25 17.47 -1.07
C LEU A 14 10.55 16.13 -0.85
N TYR A 15 9.60 15.81 -1.71
CA TYR A 15 9.02 14.48 -1.81
C TYR A 15 9.39 13.86 -3.16
N SER A 16 10.07 12.71 -3.13
CA SER A 16 10.64 12.08 -4.33
C SER A 16 9.63 11.20 -5.08
N THR A 17 8.47 11.74 -5.46
CA THR A 17 7.46 11.08 -6.29
C THR A 17 6.72 12.09 -7.14
N ASP A 18 6.17 11.64 -8.26
CA ASP A 18 5.34 12.41 -9.19
C ASP A 18 3.94 12.73 -8.67
N ASN A 19 3.52 12.10 -7.56
CA ASN A 19 2.22 12.33 -6.92
C ASN A 19 2.21 13.50 -5.93
N PHE A 20 3.11 14.43 -6.07
CA PHE A 20 3.22 15.58 -5.20
C PHE A 20 2.32 16.74 -5.68
N ASP A 21 1.51 17.31 -4.79
CA ASP A 21 0.68 18.49 -5.06
C ASP A 21 1.22 19.72 -4.30
N PRO A 22 2.01 20.59 -4.95
CA PRO A 22 2.59 21.76 -4.31
C PRO A 22 1.56 22.87 -4.00
N GLU A 23 0.36 22.82 -4.61
CA GLU A 23 -0.67 23.85 -4.46
C GLU A 23 -1.51 23.67 -3.19
N THR A 24 -1.24 22.66 -2.36
CA THR A 24 -2.03 22.39 -1.16
C THR A 24 -1.64 23.32 -0.02
N ASP A 25 -2.40 24.41 0.12
CA ASP A 25 -2.16 25.36 1.20
C ASP A 25 -2.79 24.97 2.54
N TYR A 26 -3.96 24.34 2.54
CA TYR A 26 -4.68 24.01 3.78
C TYR A 26 -3.81 23.22 4.76
N THR A 27 -3.21 22.13 4.33
CA THR A 27 -2.40 21.27 5.20
C THR A 27 -1.11 21.97 5.64
N ARG A 28 -0.48 22.76 4.78
CA ARG A 28 0.71 23.54 5.16
C ARG A 28 0.38 24.61 6.20
N GLN A 29 -0.75 25.29 6.05
CA GLN A 29 -1.23 26.26 7.05
C GLN A 29 -1.50 25.57 8.39
N LEU A 30 -2.16 24.39 8.38
CA LEU A 30 -2.44 23.63 9.58
C LEU A 30 -1.15 23.17 10.27
N ILE A 31 -0.18 22.66 9.54
CA ILE A 31 1.14 22.29 10.05
C ILE A 31 1.85 23.51 10.68
N ARG A 32 1.78 24.66 10.01
CA ARG A 32 2.37 25.89 10.52
C ARG A 32 1.68 26.37 11.81
N GLU A 33 0.36 26.29 11.87
CA GLU A 33 -0.42 26.70 13.04
C GLU A 33 -0.20 25.77 14.24
N GLU A 34 -0.19 24.46 14.01
CA GLU A 34 -0.08 23.45 15.06
C GLU A 34 1.35 23.22 15.52
N LEU A 35 2.32 23.21 14.59
CA LEU A 35 3.69 22.75 14.85
C LEU A 35 4.76 23.83 14.67
N GLY A 36 4.37 25.06 14.24
CA GLY A 36 5.33 26.14 13.99
C GLY A 36 6.30 25.84 12.83
N VAL A 37 5.93 24.99 11.89
CA VAL A 37 6.76 24.64 10.73
C VAL A 37 6.14 25.19 9.45
N ASN A 38 6.89 26.02 8.73
CA ASN A 38 6.52 26.49 7.41
C ASN A 38 7.20 25.63 6.35
N ILE A 39 6.43 24.80 5.66
CA ILE A 39 6.94 23.92 4.60
C ILE A 39 7.08 24.70 3.30
N ILE A 40 8.29 24.72 2.73
CA ILE A 40 8.59 25.21 1.40
C ILE A 40 8.69 23.98 0.50
N PRO A 41 7.64 23.64 -0.27
CA PRO A 41 7.58 22.39 -1.01
C PRO A 41 8.39 22.46 -2.30
N GLU A 42 9.08 21.37 -2.60
CA GLU A 42 9.73 21.13 -3.90
C GLU A 42 9.07 19.93 -4.59
N MET A 43 9.00 19.98 -5.91
CA MET A 43 8.39 18.90 -6.69
C MET A 43 9.17 17.60 -6.55
N GLY A 44 8.43 16.48 -6.60
CA GLY A 44 8.98 15.15 -6.65
C GLY A 44 10.01 14.99 -7.77
N ILE A 45 11.09 14.30 -7.46
CA ILE A 45 12.21 14.06 -8.35
C ILE A 45 12.45 12.55 -8.39
N GLU A 46 12.67 12.01 -9.58
CA GLU A 46 13.03 10.61 -9.76
C GLU A 46 14.34 10.25 -9.03
N ASP A 47 14.45 9.02 -8.56
CA ASP A 47 15.57 8.55 -7.74
C ASP A 47 16.94 8.80 -8.36
N GLU A 48 17.09 8.66 -9.68
CA GLU A 48 18.35 8.92 -10.38
C GLU A 48 18.78 10.40 -10.28
N LYS A 49 17.82 11.30 -10.40
CA LYS A 49 18.04 12.75 -10.31
C LYS A 49 18.29 13.17 -8.86
N LEU A 50 17.65 12.51 -7.91
CA LEU A 50 17.85 12.73 -6.49
C LEU A 50 19.30 12.41 -6.07
N ASN A 51 19.88 11.34 -6.59
CA ASN A 51 21.30 11.03 -6.37
C ASN A 51 22.22 12.19 -6.75
N LEU A 52 21.97 12.81 -7.92
CA LEU A 52 22.76 13.96 -8.38
C LEU A 52 22.57 15.18 -7.47
N ILE A 53 21.37 15.44 -7.02
CA ILE A 53 21.02 16.53 -6.11
C ILE A 53 21.76 16.38 -4.78
N LEU A 54 21.67 15.21 -4.14
CA LEU A 54 22.36 14.94 -2.88
C LEU A 54 23.88 15.05 -2.99
N MET A 55 24.45 14.60 -4.10
CA MET A 55 25.89 14.71 -4.35
C MET A 55 26.34 16.13 -4.69
N SER A 56 25.45 16.95 -5.27
CA SER A 56 25.76 18.36 -5.60
C SER A 56 25.78 19.29 -4.39
N GLY A 57 25.27 18.84 -3.23
CA GLY A 57 25.14 19.65 -2.03
C GLY A 57 24.03 20.71 -2.13
N GLN A 58 23.03 20.51 -2.98
CA GLN A 58 21.86 21.39 -3.05
C GLN A 58 21.13 21.38 -1.70
N GLU A 59 20.71 22.55 -1.24
CA GLU A 59 20.15 22.76 0.09
C GLU A 59 18.68 22.34 0.13
N TYR A 60 18.44 21.13 0.61
CA TYR A 60 17.14 20.66 1.12
C TYR A 60 17.29 20.39 2.61
N ASP A 61 16.22 20.63 3.37
CA ASP A 61 16.20 20.36 4.80
C ASP A 61 15.70 18.96 5.10
N ALA A 62 14.68 18.51 4.36
CA ALA A 62 14.08 17.18 4.51
C ALA A 62 13.72 16.60 3.14
N ILE A 63 13.98 15.32 2.95
CA ILE A 63 13.58 14.57 1.75
C ILE A 63 12.83 13.31 2.19
N LYS A 64 11.56 13.21 1.80
CA LYS A 64 10.74 12.02 2.04
C LYS A 64 10.72 11.14 0.81
N MET A 65 10.96 9.85 1.00
CA MET A 65 11.11 8.86 -0.07
C MET A 65 10.27 7.62 0.22
N ASN A 66 9.84 6.94 -0.85
CA ASN A 66 9.37 5.57 -0.72
C ASN A 66 10.51 4.68 -0.21
N TYR A 67 10.17 3.69 0.61
CA TYR A 67 11.17 2.80 1.16
C TYR A 67 11.91 2.05 0.04
N ASN A 68 13.20 2.31 -0.03
CA ASN A 68 14.11 1.63 -0.93
C ASN A 68 15.43 1.40 -0.19
N VAL A 69 15.63 0.17 0.28
CA VAL A 69 16.79 -0.23 1.06
C VAL A 69 18.11 0.05 0.34
N ASN A 70 18.13 -0.08 -0.98
CA ASN A 70 19.32 0.10 -1.80
C ASN A 70 19.75 1.56 -1.83
N LEU A 71 18.80 2.46 -2.01
CA LEU A 71 19.06 3.89 -2.03
C LEU A 71 19.51 4.38 -0.66
N LEU A 72 18.82 3.99 0.41
CA LEU A 72 19.20 4.39 1.76
C LEU A 72 20.63 3.92 2.10
N ALA A 73 20.96 2.65 1.85
CA ALA A 73 22.31 2.13 2.07
C ALA A 73 23.38 2.88 1.23
N SER A 74 23.04 3.23 -0.02
CA SER A 74 23.92 4.01 -0.88
C SER A 74 24.18 5.41 -0.34
N TYR A 75 23.15 6.10 0.14
CA TYR A 75 23.27 7.45 0.71
C TYR A 75 24.11 7.46 1.98
N ILE A 76 23.93 6.46 2.85
CA ILE A 76 24.73 6.28 4.06
C ILE A 76 26.21 6.06 3.69
N ASN A 77 26.48 5.11 2.78
CA ASN A 77 27.85 4.77 2.37
C ASN A 77 28.57 5.93 1.66
N ASN A 78 27.84 6.76 0.93
CA ASN A 78 28.39 7.95 0.26
C ASN A 78 28.51 9.16 1.19
N GLY A 79 28.00 9.08 2.43
CA GLY A 79 28.06 10.16 3.41
C GLY A 79 27.28 11.43 3.01
N VAL A 80 26.24 11.30 2.17
CA VAL A 80 25.44 12.42 1.65
C VAL A 80 24.24 12.78 2.53
N ILE A 81 23.94 11.96 3.55
CA ILE A 81 22.91 12.21 4.55
C ILE A 81 23.47 12.26 5.95
N GLN A 82 22.72 12.83 6.88
CA GLN A 82 23.13 13.00 8.26
C GLN A 82 22.83 11.77 9.11
N ASP A 83 23.67 11.53 10.10
CA ASP A 83 23.40 10.70 11.24
C ASP A 83 22.49 11.47 12.21
N LEU A 84 21.32 10.92 12.49
CA LEU A 84 20.27 11.53 13.30
C LEU A 84 20.20 10.97 14.72
N THR A 85 21.09 10.02 15.09
CA THR A 85 21.01 9.27 16.36
C THR A 85 20.89 10.18 17.57
N ASP A 86 21.81 11.12 17.72
CA ASP A 86 21.85 11.99 18.88
C ASP A 86 20.66 12.98 18.91
N LEU A 87 20.18 13.39 17.70
CA LEU A 87 19.01 14.26 17.59
C LEU A 87 17.70 13.53 17.90
N VAL A 88 17.56 12.27 17.48
CA VAL A 88 16.41 11.42 17.86
C VAL A 88 16.42 11.14 19.36
N GLU A 89 17.59 10.94 19.96
CA GLU A 89 17.70 10.77 21.41
C GLU A 89 17.26 12.02 22.16
N GLU A 90 17.67 13.20 21.70
CA GLU A 90 17.39 14.48 22.37
C GLU A 90 15.99 15.03 22.10
N TYR A 91 15.48 14.93 20.86
CA TYR A 91 14.26 15.59 20.41
C TYR A 91 13.13 14.64 19.99
N GLY A 92 13.34 13.31 20.02
CA GLY A 92 12.43 12.32 19.44
C GLY A 92 11.69 11.41 20.42
N PRO A 93 11.15 11.86 21.59
CA PRO A 93 10.48 10.96 22.51
C PRO A 93 9.23 10.30 21.89
N ASN A 94 8.41 11.02 21.09
CA ASN A 94 7.24 10.45 20.41
C ASN A 94 7.66 9.50 19.29
N LEU A 95 8.73 9.81 18.56
CA LEU A 95 9.32 8.93 17.55
C LEU A 95 9.76 7.60 18.17
N LYS A 96 10.47 7.66 19.29
CA LYS A 96 10.93 6.46 20.02
C LYS A 96 9.77 5.64 20.59
N ALA A 97 8.69 6.29 20.99
CA ALA A 97 7.49 5.61 21.51
C ALA A 97 6.65 4.97 20.39
N SER A 98 6.68 5.53 19.18
CA SER A 98 5.86 5.08 18.05
C SER A 98 6.46 3.90 17.29
N PHE A 99 7.79 3.74 17.26
CA PHE A 99 8.43 2.74 16.43
C PHE A 99 9.19 1.69 17.26
N SER A 100 9.00 0.42 16.89
CA SER A 100 9.72 -0.69 17.52
C SER A 100 11.21 -0.70 17.11
N GLN A 101 12.03 -1.46 17.84
CA GLN A 101 13.44 -1.59 17.53
C GLN A 101 13.67 -2.16 16.12
N GLU A 102 12.84 -3.11 15.68
CA GLU A 102 12.91 -3.69 14.33
C GLU A 102 12.72 -2.62 13.24
N VAL A 103 11.82 -1.66 13.46
CA VAL A 103 11.60 -0.55 12.53
C VAL A 103 12.81 0.39 12.50
N TRP A 104 13.40 0.68 13.67
CA TRP A 104 14.62 1.48 13.73
C TRP A 104 15.80 0.79 13.06
N ASP A 105 15.93 -0.52 13.19
CA ASP A 105 17.00 -1.31 12.56
C ASP A 105 16.95 -1.23 11.02
N MET A 106 15.76 -1.03 10.44
CA MET A 106 15.58 -0.87 8.99
C MET A 106 16.14 0.45 8.44
N VAL A 107 16.34 1.46 9.29
CA VAL A 107 16.87 2.78 8.92
C VAL A 107 18.20 3.09 9.58
N SER A 108 18.85 2.05 10.13
CA SER A 108 20.10 2.15 10.88
C SER A 108 21.20 1.28 10.30
N ILE A 109 22.47 1.74 10.43
CA ILE A 109 23.68 0.95 10.18
C ILE A 109 24.61 1.11 11.38
N ASP A 110 25.16 0.01 11.87
CA ASP A 110 26.09 -0.02 13.03
C ASP A 110 25.52 0.70 14.28
N GLY A 111 24.18 0.58 14.49
CA GLY A 111 23.48 1.21 15.60
C GLY A 111 23.29 2.72 15.48
N ARG A 112 23.60 3.30 14.32
CA ARG A 112 23.39 4.73 14.02
C ARG A 112 22.17 4.91 13.11
N ILE A 113 21.28 5.84 13.46
CA ILE A 113 20.04 6.17 12.76
C ILE A 113 20.30 7.17 11.66
N TYR A 114 19.90 6.88 10.42
CA TYR A 114 20.13 7.75 9.26
C TYR A 114 18.86 8.26 8.60
N ALA A 115 17.69 7.75 9.00
CA ALA A 115 16.42 8.25 8.51
C ALA A 115 15.34 8.14 9.59
N ILE A 116 14.27 8.95 9.47
CA ILE A 116 13.05 8.82 10.27
C ILE A 116 12.11 7.88 9.52
N PRO A 117 11.68 6.76 10.13
CA PRO A 117 10.78 5.80 9.49
C PRO A 117 9.35 6.34 9.38
N GLU A 118 8.62 5.86 8.38
CA GLU A 118 7.16 5.94 8.29
C GLU A 118 6.63 4.53 8.09
N THR A 119 5.83 4.04 9.03
CA THR A 119 5.21 2.72 8.92
C THR A 119 3.83 2.79 8.27
N ASP A 120 3.45 1.70 7.62
CA ASP A 120 2.15 1.58 6.97
C ASP A 120 1.05 1.16 7.96
N SER A 121 -0.20 1.36 7.57
CA SER A 121 -1.35 0.79 8.28
C SER A 121 -1.33 -0.74 8.20
N ASN A 122 -1.94 -1.41 9.20
CA ASN A 122 -2.03 -2.88 9.22
C ASN A 122 -3.32 -3.39 8.57
N ASP A 123 -3.81 -2.67 7.56
CA ASP A 123 -5.04 -3.02 6.85
C ASP A 123 -4.78 -3.93 5.67
N ILE A 124 -5.77 -4.76 5.32
CA ILE A 124 -5.80 -5.47 4.05
C ILE A 124 -6.18 -4.45 2.98
N GLU A 125 -5.26 -4.17 2.08
CA GLU A 125 -5.45 -3.13 1.05
C GLU A 125 -6.14 -3.65 -0.20
N ASN A 126 -5.84 -4.89 -0.57
CA ASN A 126 -6.28 -5.50 -1.80
C ASN A 126 -6.72 -6.94 -1.59
N GLY A 127 -7.54 -7.40 -2.48
CA GLY A 127 -8.03 -8.77 -2.50
C GLY A 127 -8.67 -9.08 -3.84
N VAL A 128 -9.43 -10.15 -3.89
CA VAL A 128 -10.19 -10.52 -5.07
C VAL A 128 -11.66 -10.16 -4.85
N VAL A 129 -12.20 -9.36 -5.76
CA VAL A 129 -13.63 -9.03 -5.80
C VAL A 129 -14.36 -9.93 -6.77
N VAL A 130 -15.65 -10.13 -6.52
CA VAL A 130 -16.54 -10.90 -7.39
C VAL A 130 -17.87 -10.17 -7.59
N ARG A 131 -18.47 -10.32 -8.76
CA ARG A 131 -19.82 -9.89 -9.10
C ARG A 131 -20.82 -10.73 -8.32
N LYS A 132 -21.28 -10.21 -7.17
CA LYS A 132 -22.27 -10.86 -6.32
C LYS A 132 -23.60 -11.10 -7.06
N ASP A 133 -24.03 -10.13 -7.86
CA ASP A 133 -25.20 -10.22 -8.71
C ASP A 133 -25.11 -11.38 -9.74
N TRP A 134 -23.90 -11.73 -10.22
CA TRP A 134 -23.72 -12.92 -11.07
C TRP A 134 -23.78 -14.22 -10.28
N LEU A 135 -23.23 -14.25 -9.06
CA LEU A 135 -23.38 -15.39 -8.16
C LEU A 135 -24.85 -15.67 -7.86
N ASP A 136 -25.61 -14.63 -7.50
CA ASP A 136 -27.03 -14.75 -7.19
C ASP A 136 -27.84 -15.28 -8.39
N LYS A 137 -27.52 -14.79 -9.60
CA LYS A 137 -28.15 -15.26 -10.83
C LYS A 137 -27.89 -16.73 -11.10
N LEU A 138 -26.70 -17.22 -10.77
CA LEU A 138 -26.31 -18.61 -10.92
C LEU A 138 -26.66 -19.47 -9.70
N ASN A 139 -27.23 -18.87 -8.65
CA ASN A 139 -27.51 -19.51 -7.37
C ASN A 139 -26.26 -20.16 -6.74
N LEU A 140 -25.13 -19.42 -6.79
CA LEU A 140 -23.84 -19.80 -6.22
C LEU A 140 -23.56 -19.00 -4.96
N GLU A 141 -22.90 -19.63 -4.00
CA GLU A 141 -22.35 -18.98 -2.82
C GLU A 141 -20.95 -18.42 -3.08
N LEU A 142 -20.47 -17.53 -2.19
CA LEU A 142 -19.09 -17.06 -2.22
C LEU A 142 -18.12 -18.23 -2.01
N PRO A 143 -17.06 -18.36 -2.81
CA PRO A 143 -16.10 -19.44 -2.67
C PRO A 143 -15.29 -19.29 -1.36
N THR A 144 -15.03 -20.40 -0.70
CA THR A 144 -14.19 -20.54 0.50
C THR A 144 -12.96 -21.40 0.26
N THR A 145 -12.94 -22.12 -0.85
CA THR A 145 -11.86 -23.01 -1.27
C THR A 145 -11.40 -22.72 -2.70
N ILE A 146 -10.19 -23.18 -3.02
CA ILE A 146 -9.63 -23.08 -4.39
C ILE A 146 -10.49 -23.81 -5.41
N ASP A 147 -11.07 -24.97 -5.05
CA ASP A 147 -11.93 -25.72 -5.96
C ASP A 147 -13.26 -24.99 -6.21
N GLU A 148 -13.87 -24.41 -5.18
CA GLU A 148 -15.09 -23.59 -5.34
C GLU A 148 -14.80 -22.34 -6.18
N PHE A 149 -13.66 -21.68 -5.99
CA PHE A 149 -13.25 -20.56 -6.82
C PHE A 149 -13.09 -20.96 -8.29
N TYR A 150 -12.39 -22.04 -8.56
CA TYR A 150 -12.26 -22.57 -9.92
C TYR A 150 -13.64 -22.88 -10.54
N ASN A 151 -14.53 -23.56 -9.81
CA ASN A 151 -15.87 -23.92 -10.30
C ASN A 151 -16.73 -22.68 -10.55
N MET A 152 -16.61 -21.64 -9.72
CA MET A 152 -17.25 -20.33 -9.94
C MET A 152 -16.80 -19.71 -11.27
N LEU A 153 -15.49 -19.67 -11.55
CA LEU A 153 -14.96 -19.14 -12.81
C LEU A 153 -15.45 -19.94 -14.02
N VAL A 154 -15.52 -21.28 -13.91
CA VAL A 154 -16.09 -22.15 -14.95
C VAL A 154 -17.60 -21.88 -15.15
N ALA A 155 -18.33 -21.56 -14.08
CA ALA A 155 -19.73 -21.19 -14.20
C ALA A 155 -19.89 -19.85 -14.91
N PHE A 156 -19.08 -18.85 -14.59
CA PHE A 156 -19.07 -17.55 -15.26
C PHE A 156 -18.74 -17.68 -16.76
N SER A 157 -17.76 -18.52 -17.13
CA SER A 157 -17.39 -18.72 -18.54
C SER A 157 -18.51 -19.31 -19.39
N LYS A 158 -19.53 -19.91 -18.79
CA LYS A 158 -20.67 -20.53 -19.47
C LYS A 158 -21.93 -19.67 -19.50
N MET A 159 -21.91 -18.50 -18.85
CA MET A 159 -23.05 -17.59 -18.88
C MET A 159 -23.26 -17.02 -20.29
N ASP A 160 -24.51 -16.79 -20.68
CA ASP A 160 -24.78 -15.97 -21.86
C ASP A 160 -24.48 -14.49 -21.52
N PRO A 161 -23.56 -13.82 -22.23
CA PRO A 161 -23.26 -12.41 -22.00
C PRO A 161 -24.51 -11.51 -21.99
N LYS A 162 -25.51 -11.83 -22.79
CA LYS A 162 -26.78 -11.10 -22.86
C LYS A 162 -27.57 -11.14 -21.56
N ASP A 163 -27.43 -12.20 -20.78
CA ASP A 163 -28.09 -12.34 -19.49
C ASP A 163 -27.60 -11.33 -18.46
N VAL A 164 -26.41 -10.79 -18.66
CA VAL A 164 -25.77 -9.79 -17.78
C VAL A 164 -25.52 -8.46 -18.50
N GLY A 165 -26.05 -8.30 -19.71
CA GLY A 165 -26.07 -7.02 -20.44
C GLY A 165 -24.73 -6.61 -21.04
N VAL A 166 -23.85 -7.57 -21.36
CA VAL A 166 -22.52 -7.31 -21.94
C VAL A 166 -22.35 -8.07 -23.26
N ASP A 167 -21.32 -7.75 -24.04
CA ASP A 167 -21.03 -8.40 -25.31
C ASP A 167 -20.24 -9.72 -25.14
N TYR A 168 -19.43 -9.83 -24.09
CA TYR A 168 -18.61 -11.00 -23.77
C TYR A 168 -18.34 -11.07 -22.26
N ILE A 169 -17.85 -12.19 -21.79
CA ILE A 169 -17.54 -12.42 -20.37
C ILE A 169 -16.07 -12.75 -20.21
N ILE A 170 -15.42 -12.08 -19.24
CA ILE A 170 -14.12 -12.42 -18.69
C ILE A 170 -14.36 -12.98 -17.30
N PRO A 171 -14.17 -14.30 -17.07
CA PRO A 171 -14.42 -14.88 -15.75
C PRO A 171 -13.55 -14.28 -14.65
N PHE A 172 -12.24 -14.11 -14.91
CA PHE A 172 -11.28 -13.52 -13.98
C PHE A 172 -10.30 -12.59 -14.71
N ALA A 173 -10.07 -11.41 -14.15
CA ALA A 173 -9.07 -10.46 -14.62
C ALA A 173 -8.15 -10.03 -13.47
N ALA A 174 -6.86 -9.85 -13.76
CA ALA A 174 -5.85 -9.43 -12.81
C ALA A 174 -4.75 -8.63 -13.50
N VAL A 175 -4.01 -7.80 -12.74
CA VAL A 175 -2.82 -7.12 -13.24
C VAL A 175 -1.72 -8.16 -13.48
N GLY A 176 -1.21 -8.22 -14.70
CA GLY A 176 -0.12 -9.11 -15.12
C GLY A 176 1.18 -8.37 -15.41
N GLU A 177 1.10 -7.11 -15.81
CA GLU A 177 2.27 -6.28 -16.06
C GLU A 177 3.14 -6.17 -14.80
N ASN A 178 4.40 -6.59 -14.89
CA ASN A 178 5.34 -6.61 -13.76
C ASN A 178 4.86 -7.43 -12.53
N SER A 179 3.89 -8.33 -12.71
CA SER A 179 3.33 -9.15 -11.64
C SER A 179 4.30 -10.23 -11.17
N VAL A 180 4.23 -10.53 -9.87
CA VAL A 180 4.79 -11.73 -9.25
C VAL A 180 3.69 -12.75 -8.91
N LEU A 181 2.52 -12.63 -9.53
CA LEU A 181 1.33 -13.47 -9.33
C LEU A 181 0.76 -13.39 -7.89
N SER A 182 0.82 -12.21 -7.26
CA SER A 182 0.33 -12.01 -5.89
C SER A 182 -1.20 -11.81 -5.86
N PHE A 183 -2.00 -12.83 -6.18
CA PHE A 183 -3.45 -12.75 -6.01
C PHE A 183 -3.78 -12.94 -4.53
N ASN A 184 -3.78 -11.82 -3.81
CA ASN A 184 -3.87 -11.80 -2.35
C ASN A 184 -5.18 -12.44 -1.85
N GLY A 185 -5.07 -13.30 -0.84
CA GLY A 185 -6.17 -14.13 -0.34
C GLY A 185 -6.37 -15.45 -1.10
N ILE A 186 -5.71 -15.65 -2.25
CA ILE A 186 -5.76 -16.90 -3.03
C ILE A 186 -4.41 -17.61 -2.99
N VAL A 187 -3.32 -16.91 -3.32
CA VAL A 187 -1.98 -17.52 -3.40
C VAL A 187 -1.55 -18.16 -2.08
N GLN A 188 -1.95 -17.59 -0.95
CA GLN A 188 -1.61 -18.13 0.37
C GLN A 188 -2.24 -19.50 0.67
N ALA A 189 -3.34 -19.87 -0.01
CA ALA A 189 -3.93 -21.20 0.11
C ALA A 189 -2.96 -22.32 -0.32
N PHE A 190 -1.95 -22.00 -1.11
CA PHE A 190 -0.90 -22.92 -1.55
C PHE A 190 0.29 -23.00 -0.57
N GLY A 191 0.18 -22.39 0.62
CA GLY A 191 1.25 -22.42 1.63
C GLY A 191 2.43 -21.52 1.31
N VAL A 192 2.23 -20.50 0.46
CA VAL A 192 3.26 -19.54 0.05
C VAL A 192 2.86 -18.10 0.44
N ALA A 193 3.81 -17.18 0.47
CA ALA A 193 3.52 -15.77 0.70
C ALA A 193 2.95 -15.08 -0.56
N ALA A 194 2.28 -13.94 -0.39
CA ALA A 194 1.83 -13.13 -1.51
C ALA A 194 3.00 -12.64 -2.36
N ASN A 195 4.10 -12.25 -1.72
CA ASN A 195 5.36 -11.95 -2.39
C ASN A 195 6.26 -13.20 -2.38
N PRO A 196 6.68 -13.75 -3.54
CA PRO A 196 7.51 -14.95 -3.61
C PRO A 196 8.91 -14.78 -2.98
N TYR A 197 9.37 -13.55 -2.76
CA TYR A 197 10.65 -13.28 -2.08
C TYR A 197 10.52 -13.22 -0.56
N ASP A 198 9.30 -13.23 -0.04
CA ASP A 198 9.08 -13.22 1.39
C ASP A 198 9.37 -14.60 1.99
N TYR A 199 9.42 -14.65 3.30
CA TYR A 199 9.70 -15.85 4.06
C TYR A 199 8.41 -16.42 4.64
N VAL A 200 8.38 -17.75 4.70
CA VAL A 200 7.33 -18.51 5.37
C VAL A 200 7.98 -19.35 6.46
N ASP A 201 7.43 -19.29 7.66
CA ASP A 201 7.81 -20.21 8.74
C ASP A 201 7.27 -21.61 8.42
N VAL A 202 8.19 -22.54 8.23
CA VAL A 202 7.89 -23.96 8.02
C VAL A 202 8.54 -24.74 9.17
N ASP A 203 7.74 -25.17 10.13
CA ASP A 203 8.19 -25.91 11.31
C ASP A 203 9.29 -25.20 12.14
N GLY A 204 9.22 -23.88 12.26
CA GLY A 204 10.18 -23.06 12.99
C GLY A 204 11.44 -22.69 12.18
N GLU A 205 11.48 -23.00 10.89
CA GLU A 205 12.53 -22.59 9.96
C GLU A 205 11.98 -21.62 8.91
N LEU A 206 12.61 -20.45 8.77
CA LEU A 206 12.26 -19.50 7.72
C LEU A 206 12.77 -19.96 6.37
N LYS A 207 11.83 -20.17 5.43
CA LYS A 207 12.13 -20.56 4.03
C LYS A 207 11.63 -19.48 3.09
N VAL A 208 12.40 -19.23 2.04
CA VAL A 208 11.97 -18.32 0.96
C VAL A 208 10.74 -18.91 0.29
N SER A 209 9.68 -18.14 0.15
CA SER A 209 8.41 -18.59 -0.40
C SER A 209 8.57 -19.18 -1.81
N TYR A 210 9.45 -18.59 -2.63
CA TYR A 210 9.73 -19.07 -3.99
C TYR A 210 10.22 -20.53 -4.06
N ASP A 211 10.93 -20.99 -3.04
CA ASP A 211 11.51 -22.36 -3.00
C ASP A 211 10.54 -23.43 -2.45
N LEU A 212 9.36 -23.01 -2.01
CA LEU A 212 8.36 -23.93 -1.45
C LEU A 212 7.63 -24.70 -2.57
N PRO A 213 7.27 -25.98 -2.34
CA PRO A 213 6.51 -26.78 -3.31
C PRO A 213 5.20 -26.11 -3.75
N GLY A 214 4.51 -25.40 -2.85
CA GLY A 214 3.29 -24.67 -3.14
C GLY A 214 3.45 -23.56 -4.18
N GLN A 215 4.66 -23.02 -4.37
CA GLN A 215 4.91 -22.04 -5.43
C GLN A 215 4.72 -22.65 -6.83
N LYS A 216 5.18 -23.87 -7.03
CA LYS A 216 4.97 -24.60 -8.28
C LYS A 216 3.49 -24.89 -8.50
N GLU A 217 2.80 -25.42 -7.49
CA GLU A 217 1.36 -25.69 -7.56
C GLU A 217 0.54 -24.43 -7.86
N TRP A 218 0.95 -23.31 -7.28
CA TRP A 218 0.34 -22.00 -7.55
C TRP A 218 0.49 -21.60 -9.02
N VAL A 219 1.71 -21.67 -9.57
CA VAL A 219 1.97 -21.31 -10.97
C VAL A 219 1.21 -22.26 -11.91
N GLU A 220 1.17 -23.55 -11.64
CA GLU A 220 0.40 -24.55 -12.39
C GLU A 220 -1.11 -24.23 -12.36
N PHE A 221 -1.63 -23.74 -11.23
CA PHE A 221 -3.03 -23.32 -11.11
C PHE A 221 -3.30 -22.07 -11.97
N VAL A 222 -2.45 -21.05 -11.91
CA VAL A 222 -2.61 -19.83 -12.73
C VAL A 222 -2.48 -20.16 -14.23
N HIS A 223 -1.50 -20.99 -14.61
CA HIS A 223 -1.36 -21.50 -15.98
C HIS A 223 -2.64 -22.20 -16.45
N LYS A 224 -3.21 -23.09 -15.61
CA LYS A 224 -4.47 -23.76 -15.92
C LYS A 224 -5.59 -22.76 -16.19
N LEU A 225 -5.77 -21.75 -15.30
CA LEU A 225 -6.78 -20.70 -15.50
C LEU A 225 -6.58 -19.97 -16.84
N TYR A 226 -5.33 -19.64 -17.17
CA TYR A 226 -4.99 -18.95 -18.40
C TYR A 226 -5.26 -19.83 -19.66
N LYS A 227 -4.80 -21.06 -19.67
CA LYS A 227 -5.00 -22.01 -20.77
C LYS A 227 -6.46 -22.36 -21.03
N GLU A 228 -7.28 -22.41 -20.00
CA GLU A 228 -8.71 -22.70 -20.09
C GLU A 228 -9.55 -21.45 -20.41
N GLY A 229 -8.92 -20.26 -20.56
CA GLY A 229 -9.61 -19.01 -20.84
C GLY A 229 -10.45 -18.50 -19.66
N LEU A 230 -10.14 -18.97 -18.45
CA LEU A 230 -10.77 -18.49 -17.20
C LEU A 230 -10.09 -17.24 -16.67
N LEU A 231 -8.79 -17.05 -16.95
CA LEU A 231 -8.06 -15.81 -16.75
C LEU A 231 -7.99 -15.05 -18.09
N ASP A 232 -8.17 -13.73 -18.02
CA ASP A 232 -8.16 -12.85 -19.19
C ASP A 232 -6.95 -13.11 -20.11
N ALA A 233 -7.19 -13.21 -21.41
CA ALA A 233 -6.13 -13.43 -22.41
C ALA A 233 -5.10 -12.29 -22.44
N ASP A 234 -5.51 -11.06 -22.08
CA ASP A 234 -4.63 -9.90 -22.02
C ASP A 234 -3.81 -9.85 -20.70
N PHE A 235 -3.99 -10.82 -19.79
CA PHE A 235 -3.34 -10.85 -18.49
C PHE A 235 -1.84 -10.53 -18.54
N PRO A 236 -1.01 -11.07 -19.46
CA PRO A 236 0.42 -10.82 -19.44
C PRO A 236 0.82 -9.35 -19.58
N ALA A 237 -0.02 -8.55 -20.23
CA ALA A 237 0.21 -7.11 -20.46
C ALA A 237 -0.80 -6.22 -19.72
N MET A 238 -1.64 -6.80 -18.84
CA MET A 238 -2.69 -6.10 -18.12
C MET A 238 -2.12 -5.10 -17.14
N THR A 239 -2.28 -3.81 -17.42
CA THR A 239 -1.99 -2.72 -16.46
C THR A 239 -3.14 -2.53 -15.48
N ASN A 240 -2.90 -1.83 -14.36
CA ASN A 240 -3.98 -1.49 -13.43
C ASN A 240 -5.06 -0.61 -14.09
N ALA A 241 -4.68 0.35 -14.92
CA ALA A 241 -5.64 1.20 -15.63
C ALA A 241 -6.55 0.38 -16.58
N ALA A 242 -5.98 -0.57 -17.32
CA ALA A 242 -6.74 -1.46 -18.20
C ALA A 242 -7.68 -2.40 -17.42
N LEU A 243 -7.23 -2.90 -16.26
CA LEU A 243 -8.06 -3.71 -15.38
C LEU A 243 -9.28 -2.92 -14.86
N VAL A 244 -9.04 -1.69 -14.37
CA VAL A 244 -10.10 -0.78 -13.90
C VAL A 244 -11.10 -0.50 -15.01
N GLU A 245 -10.65 -0.24 -16.25
CA GLU A 245 -11.52 -0.03 -17.40
C GLU A 245 -12.37 -1.27 -17.71
N LYS A 246 -11.78 -2.47 -17.75
CA LYS A 246 -12.51 -3.72 -18.00
C LYS A 246 -13.55 -4.01 -16.91
N VAL A 247 -13.22 -3.81 -15.64
CA VAL A 247 -14.20 -3.95 -14.54
C VAL A 247 -15.33 -2.95 -14.70
N SER A 248 -15.01 -1.69 -14.96
CA SER A 248 -15.98 -0.60 -15.18
C SER A 248 -16.95 -0.87 -16.34
N SER A 249 -16.49 -1.57 -17.39
CA SER A 249 -17.33 -1.95 -18.54
C SER A 249 -18.30 -3.11 -18.26
N GLY A 250 -18.23 -3.72 -17.07
CA GLY A 250 -19.15 -4.77 -16.62
C GLY A 250 -18.88 -6.17 -17.17
N VAL A 251 -17.85 -6.36 -18.02
CA VAL A 251 -17.55 -7.66 -18.67
C VAL A 251 -16.83 -8.65 -17.75
N VAL A 252 -16.32 -8.19 -16.61
CA VAL A 252 -15.49 -8.98 -15.69
C VAL A 252 -16.32 -9.53 -14.54
N GLY A 253 -16.28 -10.85 -14.34
CA GLY A 253 -16.97 -11.53 -13.25
C GLY A 253 -16.22 -11.49 -11.92
N CYS A 254 -14.90 -11.55 -11.97
CA CYS A 254 -14.01 -11.58 -10.82
C CYS A 254 -12.72 -10.83 -11.13
N ALA A 255 -12.19 -10.04 -10.19
CA ALA A 255 -10.97 -9.27 -10.42
C ALA A 255 -10.12 -9.08 -9.14
N THR A 256 -8.79 -8.90 -9.31
CA THR A 256 -7.96 -8.37 -8.23
C THR A 256 -8.12 -6.84 -8.17
N LEU A 257 -8.62 -6.30 -7.06
CA LEU A 257 -8.76 -4.86 -6.85
C LEU A 257 -8.18 -4.43 -5.51
N SER A 258 -7.64 -3.23 -5.49
CA SER A 258 -7.28 -2.49 -4.29
C SER A 258 -8.42 -1.57 -3.86
N CYS A 259 -8.48 -1.20 -2.59
CA CYS A 259 -9.38 -0.14 -2.10
C CYS A 259 -9.16 1.23 -2.79
N TRP A 260 -8.04 1.39 -3.49
CA TRP A 260 -7.73 2.59 -4.28
C TRP A 260 -8.37 2.59 -5.68
N ASP A 261 -8.83 1.43 -6.15
CA ASP A 261 -9.47 1.27 -7.46
C ASP A 261 -10.96 1.62 -7.43
N SER A 262 -11.34 2.52 -6.55
CA SER A 262 -12.71 2.95 -6.28
C SER A 262 -13.47 3.45 -7.52
N SER A 263 -12.75 4.00 -8.49
CA SER A 263 -13.33 4.41 -9.77
C SER A 263 -13.93 3.24 -10.57
N ALA A 264 -13.37 2.03 -10.42
CA ALA A 264 -13.92 0.83 -11.06
C ALA A 264 -15.34 0.56 -10.56
N MET A 265 -15.56 0.61 -9.24
CA MET A 265 -16.85 0.43 -8.62
C MET A 265 -17.85 1.49 -9.04
N ARG A 266 -17.46 2.78 -8.95
CA ARG A 266 -18.34 3.90 -9.28
C ARG A 266 -18.83 3.82 -10.73
N VAL A 267 -17.92 3.65 -11.68
CA VAL A 267 -18.27 3.60 -13.11
C VAL A 267 -19.05 2.32 -13.45
N LEU A 268 -18.73 1.19 -12.80
CA LEU A 268 -19.54 -0.03 -12.93
C LEU A 268 -21.00 0.21 -12.53
N LYS A 269 -21.23 0.87 -11.38
CA LYS A 269 -22.59 1.21 -10.90
C LYS A 269 -23.32 2.21 -11.80
N GLU A 270 -22.61 3.16 -12.38
CA GLU A 270 -23.18 4.09 -13.37
C GLU A 270 -23.67 3.35 -14.62
N ASN A 271 -22.92 2.35 -15.09
CA ASN A 271 -23.25 1.57 -16.28
C ASN A 271 -24.26 0.43 -15.98
N PHE A 272 -24.16 -0.18 -14.81
CA PHE A 272 -24.94 -1.33 -14.35
C PHE A 272 -25.44 -1.08 -12.93
N PRO A 273 -26.54 -0.33 -12.73
CA PRO A 273 -27.02 0.09 -11.39
C PRO A 273 -27.29 -1.07 -10.43
N ASP A 274 -27.70 -2.23 -10.94
CA ASP A 274 -27.98 -3.43 -10.16
C ASP A 274 -26.72 -4.29 -9.88
N SER A 275 -25.55 -3.89 -10.38
CA SER A 275 -24.32 -4.63 -10.13
C SER A 275 -23.91 -4.53 -8.65
N GLU A 276 -23.33 -5.58 -8.12
CA GLU A 276 -22.80 -5.65 -6.76
C GLU A 276 -21.43 -6.34 -6.80
N LEU A 277 -20.42 -5.66 -6.27
CA LEU A 277 -19.09 -6.25 -6.02
C LEU A 277 -18.95 -6.54 -4.53
N VAL A 278 -18.31 -7.67 -4.21
CA VAL A 278 -17.88 -8.01 -2.86
C VAL A 278 -16.48 -8.60 -2.87
N TYR A 279 -15.70 -8.37 -1.82
CA TYR A 279 -14.45 -9.10 -1.64
C TYR A 279 -14.74 -10.53 -1.21
N ILE A 280 -14.08 -11.51 -1.83
CA ILE A 280 -14.03 -12.86 -1.28
C ILE A 280 -13.06 -12.89 -0.09
N GLN A 281 -13.39 -13.69 0.92
CA GLN A 281 -12.48 -13.92 2.04
C GLN A 281 -11.31 -14.82 1.59
N PRO A 282 -10.17 -14.84 2.30
CA PRO A 282 -9.05 -15.69 1.92
C PRO A 282 -9.48 -17.16 1.82
N LEU A 283 -9.00 -17.81 0.76
CA LEU A 283 -9.37 -19.18 0.44
C LEU A 283 -8.52 -20.22 1.18
N SER A 284 -9.05 -21.42 1.34
CA SER A 284 -8.32 -22.59 1.78
C SER A 284 -8.07 -23.58 0.62
N LYS A 285 -7.05 -24.40 0.77
CA LYS A 285 -6.74 -25.56 -0.10
C LYS A 285 -6.44 -26.75 0.79
N ASP A 286 -7.12 -27.87 0.56
CA ASP A 286 -6.87 -29.14 1.30
C ASP A 286 -6.94 -28.99 2.84
N GLY A 287 -7.82 -28.09 3.34
CA GLY A 287 -7.95 -27.81 4.77
C GLY A 287 -6.88 -26.89 5.36
N SER A 288 -6.09 -26.21 4.53
CA SER A 288 -5.16 -25.17 4.98
C SER A 288 -5.88 -24.04 5.69
N VAL A 289 -5.20 -23.39 6.63
CA VAL A 289 -5.72 -22.18 7.28
C VAL A 289 -5.70 -21.03 6.28
N PRO A 290 -6.83 -20.36 6.03
CA PRO A 290 -6.87 -19.20 5.16
C PRO A 290 -5.94 -18.10 5.66
N ARG A 291 -5.26 -17.38 4.75
CA ARG A 291 -4.37 -16.27 5.08
C ARG A 291 -4.49 -15.18 4.02
N ILE A 292 -4.29 -13.93 4.43
CA ILE A 292 -4.25 -12.76 3.53
C ILE A 292 -3.20 -11.78 4.00
N SER A 293 -2.39 -11.28 3.06
CA SER A 293 -1.36 -10.29 3.36
C SER A 293 -2.00 -8.94 3.63
N ALA A 294 -1.65 -8.34 4.76
CA ALA A 294 -1.97 -6.96 5.12
C ALA A 294 -0.78 -6.05 4.82
N ARG A 295 -1.05 -4.76 4.79
CA ARG A 295 0.00 -3.72 4.81
C ARG A 295 0.75 -3.81 6.13
N GLY A 296 1.80 -3.04 6.28
CA GLY A 296 2.61 -2.98 7.49
C GLY A 296 4.08 -2.85 7.18
N GLY A 297 4.90 -2.76 8.20
CA GLY A 297 6.33 -2.51 8.03
C GLY A 297 6.63 -1.08 7.57
N LEU A 298 7.81 -0.89 7.03
CA LEU A 298 8.29 0.42 6.58
C LEU A 298 7.73 0.75 5.20
N LYS A 299 7.04 1.89 5.09
CA LYS A 299 6.45 2.40 3.83
C LYS A 299 7.35 3.43 3.18
N ASN A 300 7.69 4.45 3.95
CA ASN A 300 8.54 5.56 3.54
C ASN A 300 9.60 5.80 4.60
N PHE A 301 10.56 6.64 4.26
CA PHE A 301 11.49 7.21 5.22
C PHE A 301 11.81 8.66 4.85
N LEU A 302 12.18 9.45 5.86
CA LEU A 302 12.61 10.82 5.69
C LEU A 302 14.09 10.93 6.03
N ILE A 303 14.87 11.47 5.11
CA ILE A 303 16.30 11.74 5.27
C ILE A 303 16.57 13.23 5.41
N VAL A 304 17.66 13.56 6.09
CA VAL A 304 18.19 14.91 6.16
C VAL A 304 19.52 14.96 5.39
N PRO A 305 19.59 15.73 4.29
CA PRO A 305 20.84 15.88 3.52
C PRO A 305 21.99 16.40 4.37
N LYS A 306 23.21 16.00 4.03
CA LYS A 306 24.42 16.42 4.76
C LYS A 306 24.60 17.94 4.77
N ALA A 307 24.12 18.63 3.74
CA ALA A 307 24.24 20.09 3.60
C ALA A 307 23.27 20.88 4.50
N SER A 308 22.17 20.27 5.00
CA SER A 308 21.21 20.97 5.85
C SER A 308 21.78 21.33 7.21
N GLU A 309 21.54 22.55 7.66
CA GLU A 309 21.85 23.02 9.00
C GLU A 309 20.65 22.89 9.96
N LYS A 310 19.49 22.36 9.47
CA LYS A 310 18.22 22.31 10.21
C LYS A 310 17.81 20.90 10.67
N ALA A 311 18.75 19.97 10.79
CA ALA A 311 18.43 18.59 11.17
C ALA A 311 17.65 18.47 12.49
N ALA A 312 18.00 19.27 13.49
CA ALA A 312 17.26 19.29 14.76
C ALA A 312 15.79 19.74 14.57
N ALA A 313 15.54 20.75 13.73
CA ALA A 313 14.19 21.22 13.44
C ALA A 313 13.38 20.16 12.68
N VAL A 314 14.01 19.42 11.75
CA VAL A 314 13.37 18.31 11.02
C VAL A 314 12.99 17.18 11.98
N VAL A 315 13.89 16.77 12.88
CA VAL A 315 13.60 15.72 13.87
C VAL A 315 12.48 16.16 14.83
N LYS A 316 12.48 17.42 15.29
CA LYS A 316 11.38 17.97 16.09
C LYS A 316 10.07 17.97 15.34
N TYR A 317 10.06 18.38 14.08
CA TYR A 317 8.85 18.35 13.23
C TYR A 317 8.27 16.92 13.14
N CYS A 318 9.12 15.91 12.89
CA CYS A 318 8.68 14.52 12.87
C CYS A 318 8.14 14.06 14.25
N ASN A 319 8.80 14.44 15.34
CA ASN A 319 8.39 14.10 16.70
C ASN A 319 7.04 14.72 17.07
N ASP A 320 6.90 16.02 16.83
CA ASP A 320 5.71 16.79 17.20
C ASP A 320 4.50 16.43 16.33
N PHE A 321 4.74 16.01 15.07
CA PHE A 321 3.70 15.47 14.21
C PHE A 321 3.03 14.21 14.80
N LEU A 322 3.78 13.36 15.51
CA LEU A 322 3.26 12.13 16.14
C LEU A 322 2.66 12.36 17.55
N ASP A 323 2.67 13.59 18.05
CA ASP A 323 2.03 13.90 19.33
C ASP A 323 0.51 13.70 19.24
N ASP A 324 -0.06 13.00 20.22
CA ASP A 324 -1.49 12.66 20.23
C ASP A 324 -2.41 13.89 20.21
N ALA A 325 -1.93 15.03 20.74
CA ALA A 325 -2.69 16.27 20.75
C ALA A 325 -2.88 16.87 19.36
N HIS A 326 -1.97 16.60 18.43
CA HIS A 326 -1.96 17.18 17.08
C HIS A 326 -2.29 16.16 15.99
N TYR A 327 -1.91 14.90 16.18
CA TYR A 327 -1.90 13.87 15.14
C TYR A 327 -3.24 13.72 14.41
N GLN A 328 -4.33 13.49 15.15
CA GLN A 328 -5.65 13.29 14.54
C GLN A 328 -6.08 14.49 13.71
N ARG A 329 -5.88 15.72 14.23
CA ARG A 329 -6.24 16.94 13.52
C ARG A 329 -5.40 17.13 12.27
N LEU A 330 -4.11 16.81 12.31
CA LEU A 330 -3.20 16.90 11.16
C LEU A 330 -3.52 15.89 10.05
N VAL A 331 -3.97 14.67 10.38
CA VAL A 331 -4.23 13.61 9.40
C VAL A 331 -5.69 13.50 8.97
N LEU A 332 -6.64 13.96 9.78
CA LEU A 332 -8.07 13.77 9.57
C LEU A 332 -8.86 15.10 9.53
N GLY A 333 -8.37 16.14 10.20
CA GLY A 333 -9.05 17.44 10.31
C GLY A 333 -10.00 17.51 11.52
N ASP A 334 -10.97 18.41 11.41
CA ASP A 334 -11.96 18.69 12.44
C ASP A 334 -13.28 17.96 12.12
N GLU A 335 -13.87 17.31 13.14
CA GLU A 335 -15.16 16.65 13.02
C GLU A 335 -16.26 17.68 12.68
N GLY A 336 -17.16 17.30 11.77
CA GLY A 336 -18.18 18.19 11.23
C GLY A 336 -17.70 19.14 10.12
N VAL A 337 -16.39 19.15 9.81
CA VAL A 337 -15.79 19.94 8.72
C VAL A 337 -15.17 19.02 7.67
N GLN A 338 -14.16 18.21 8.02
CA GLN A 338 -13.52 17.30 7.11
C GLN A 338 -14.09 15.87 7.20
N TYR A 339 -14.62 15.48 8.35
CA TYR A 339 -15.17 14.15 8.54
C TYR A 339 -16.35 14.16 9.52
N GLU A 340 -17.10 13.08 9.54
CA GLU A 340 -18.11 12.76 10.54
C GLU A 340 -17.96 11.32 11.01
N VAL A 341 -18.44 11.03 12.22
CA VAL A 341 -18.47 9.67 12.76
C VAL A 341 -19.91 9.16 12.73
N LYS A 342 -20.15 8.01 12.08
CA LYS A 342 -21.43 7.32 12.03
C LYS A 342 -21.22 5.85 12.37
N ASP A 343 -21.94 5.33 13.36
CA ASP A 343 -21.90 3.94 13.78
C ASP A 343 -20.48 3.44 14.10
N GLY A 344 -19.60 4.37 14.58
CA GLY A 344 -18.20 4.08 14.91
C GLY A 344 -17.23 4.11 13.73
N ALA A 345 -17.70 4.31 12.50
CA ALA A 345 -16.88 4.49 11.32
C ALA A 345 -16.70 5.97 10.97
N ILE A 346 -15.58 6.30 10.35
CA ILE A 346 -15.22 7.66 9.96
C ILE A 346 -15.52 7.87 8.48
N TYR A 347 -16.36 8.87 8.17
CA TYR A 347 -16.76 9.21 6.81
C TYR A 347 -16.25 10.59 6.42
N PRO A 348 -15.66 10.74 5.23
CA PRO A 348 -15.16 12.04 4.77
C PRO A 348 -16.31 12.98 4.39
N LEU A 349 -16.16 14.27 4.70
CA LEU A 349 -17.06 15.34 4.27
C LEU A 349 -16.41 16.11 3.10
N PHE A 350 -17.07 16.09 1.96
CA PHE A 350 -16.58 16.77 0.75
C PHE A 350 -17.10 18.20 0.62
N PRO A 351 -16.32 19.15 0.03
CA PRO A 351 -14.99 18.96 -0.54
C PRO A 351 -13.83 19.06 0.46
N ALA A 352 -14.08 19.45 1.71
CA ALA A 352 -13.08 19.82 2.70
C ALA A 352 -12.06 18.67 2.98
N PHE A 353 -12.54 17.43 3.06
CA PHE A 353 -11.65 16.29 3.24
C PHE A 353 -10.66 16.10 2.06
N ASN A 354 -11.12 16.29 0.83
CA ASN A 354 -10.25 16.17 -0.34
C ASN A 354 -9.18 17.26 -0.36
N GLU A 355 -9.51 18.48 -0.01
CA GLU A 355 -8.54 19.58 0.06
C GLU A 355 -7.45 19.30 1.10
N MET A 356 -7.84 18.83 2.27
CA MET A 356 -6.90 18.42 3.29
C MET A 356 -6.06 17.20 2.85
N ASN A 357 -6.68 16.17 2.29
CA ASN A 357 -5.99 14.92 1.91
C ASN A 357 -4.98 15.12 0.76
N LYS A 358 -5.08 16.16 -0.04
CA LYS A 358 -4.03 16.53 -1.02
C LYS A 358 -2.70 16.78 -0.32
N GLY A 359 -2.72 17.39 0.86
CA GLY A 359 -1.51 17.71 1.64
C GLY A 359 -0.88 16.57 2.42
N ARG A 360 -1.37 15.34 2.29
CA ARG A 360 -0.79 14.15 2.97
C ARG A 360 0.69 13.91 2.66
N TRP A 361 1.16 14.44 1.56
CA TRP A 361 2.57 14.34 1.15
C TRP A 361 3.51 15.15 2.05
N PHE A 362 2.98 16.14 2.78
CA PHE A 362 3.73 16.94 3.73
C PHE A 362 3.87 16.28 5.11
N TYR A 363 3.18 15.17 5.38
CA TYR A 363 3.38 14.41 6.61
C TYR A 363 4.81 13.87 6.64
N PRO A 364 5.63 14.24 7.65
CA PRO A 364 7.05 13.89 7.64
C PRO A 364 7.28 12.42 7.97
N THR A 365 6.38 11.85 8.74
CA THR A 365 6.38 10.45 9.21
C THR A 365 4.95 10.00 9.49
N ASN A 366 4.75 8.73 9.74
CA ASN A 366 3.48 8.16 10.15
C ASN A 366 3.70 6.89 10.98
N ASP A 367 2.92 6.75 12.04
CA ASP A 367 2.81 5.52 12.81
C ASP A 367 1.57 4.75 12.32
N GLY A 368 1.79 3.59 11.70
CA GLY A 368 0.72 2.76 11.16
C GLY A 368 -0.31 2.34 12.20
N ALA A 369 0.08 2.11 13.45
CA ALA A 369 -0.84 1.76 14.53
C ALA A 369 -1.77 2.93 14.89
N LYS A 370 -1.26 4.16 14.93
CA LYS A 370 -2.07 5.37 15.11
C LYS A 370 -2.95 5.68 13.91
N TYR A 371 -2.46 5.38 12.71
CA TYR A 371 -3.13 5.73 11.47
C TYR A 371 -4.25 4.75 11.08
N THR A 372 -4.10 3.46 11.37
CA THR A 372 -5.08 2.42 11.03
C THR A 372 -6.52 2.80 11.42
N PRO A 373 -6.82 3.28 12.64
CA PRO A 373 -8.18 3.66 12.99
C PRO A 373 -8.74 4.84 12.18
N LEU A 374 -7.87 5.69 11.64
CA LEU A 374 -8.24 6.89 10.86
C LEU A 374 -8.29 6.62 9.35
N PHE A 375 -7.75 5.48 8.92
CA PHE A 375 -7.60 5.14 7.51
C PHE A 375 -8.95 4.95 6.81
N SER A 376 -9.98 4.50 7.53
CA SER A 376 -11.31 4.27 6.99
C SER A 376 -11.88 5.48 6.24
N ALA A 377 -11.63 6.71 6.72
CA ALA A 377 -12.04 7.93 6.01
C ALA A 377 -11.54 8.02 4.57
N ARG A 378 -10.35 7.46 4.29
CA ARG A 378 -9.78 7.43 2.93
C ARG A 378 -10.39 6.35 2.06
N ALA A 379 -10.70 5.19 2.63
CA ALA A 379 -11.40 4.12 1.93
C ALA A 379 -12.84 4.54 1.59
N HIS A 380 -13.52 5.28 2.50
CA HIS A 380 -14.88 5.78 2.32
C HIS A 380 -15.01 7.00 1.39
N LYS A 381 -13.97 7.40 0.68
CA LYS A 381 -14.10 8.41 -0.39
C LYS A 381 -15.10 8.00 -1.47
N GLU A 382 -15.17 6.71 -1.76
CA GLU A 382 -16.24 6.06 -2.50
C GLU A 382 -16.96 5.12 -1.54
N LEU A 383 -18.18 5.45 -1.18
CA LEU A 383 -18.90 4.80 -0.08
C LEU A 383 -18.98 3.27 -0.22
N GLU A 384 -19.34 2.77 -1.40
CA GLU A 384 -19.51 1.33 -1.62
C GLU A 384 -18.16 0.60 -1.52
N MET A 385 -17.07 1.19 -2.02
CA MET A 385 -15.74 0.62 -1.86
C MET A 385 -15.32 0.62 -0.38
N GLY A 386 -15.62 1.67 0.36
CA GLY A 386 -15.35 1.75 1.80
C GLY A 386 -16.07 0.67 2.59
N ILE A 387 -17.36 0.44 2.31
CA ILE A 387 -18.15 -0.62 2.95
C ILE A 387 -17.56 -2.02 2.64
N MET A 388 -17.18 -2.26 1.39
CA MET A 388 -16.53 -3.53 0.99
C MET A 388 -15.18 -3.72 1.69
N TRP A 389 -14.41 -2.65 1.81
CA TRP A 389 -13.11 -2.66 2.46
C TRP A 389 -13.25 -2.91 3.98
N ASP A 390 -14.22 -2.28 4.64
CA ASP A 390 -14.55 -2.54 6.04
C ASP A 390 -14.91 -4.01 6.26
N ASP A 391 -15.75 -4.58 5.39
CA ASP A 391 -16.16 -5.99 5.47
C ASP A 391 -14.96 -6.93 5.29
N LEU A 392 -14.09 -6.66 4.32
CA LEU A 392 -12.85 -7.42 4.11
C LEU A 392 -11.96 -7.40 5.35
N ASN A 393 -11.74 -6.23 5.95
CA ASN A 393 -10.88 -6.07 7.11
C ASN A 393 -11.49 -6.64 8.38
N ALA A 394 -12.80 -6.51 8.58
CA ALA A 394 -13.50 -7.08 9.72
C ALA A 394 -13.48 -8.62 9.69
N LYS A 395 -13.83 -9.22 8.57
CA LYS A 395 -13.85 -10.68 8.40
C LYS A 395 -12.47 -11.30 8.23
N GLY A 396 -11.54 -10.55 7.61
CA GLY A 396 -10.17 -10.98 7.37
C GLY A 396 -9.25 -10.82 8.58
N SER A 397 -9.71 -10.21 9.68
CA SER A 397 -8.87 -9.87 10.84
C SER A 397 -8.13 -11.07 11.44
N ASP A 398 -8.76 -12.24 11.48
CA ASP A 398 -8.18 -13.47 12.04
C ASP A 398 -7.23 -14.18 11.07
N TYR A 399 -7.20 -13.78 9.80
CA TYR A 399 -6.44 -14.40 8.72
C TYR A 399 -5.31 -13.53 8.21
N LYS A 400 -5.29 -12.26 8.60
CA LYS A 400 -4.28 -11.31 8.12
C LYS A 400 -2.91 -11.55 8.74
N TYR A 401 -1.88 -11.32 7.95
CA TYR A 401 -0.48 -11.30 8.39
C TYR A 401 0.29 -10.21 7.64
N VAL A 402 1.35 -9.72 8.25
CA VAL A 402 2.32 -8.84 7.58
C VAL A 402 3.49 -9.69 7.11
N GLU A 403 3.95 -9.47 5.90
CA GLU A 403 5.09 -10.18 5.31
C GLU A 403 6.37 -9.90 6.11
N ILE A 404 7.14 -10.94 6.41
CA ILE A 404 8.34 -10.87 7.25
C ILE A 404 9.41 -9.97 6.61
N SER A 405 9.53 -10.00 5.29
CA SER A 405 10.49 -9.18 4.55
C SER A 405 10.27 -7.67 4.72
N ARG A 406 9.07 -7.25 5.13
CA ARG A 406 8.74 -5.85 5.41
C ARG A 406 9.43 -5.29 6.68
N PHE A 407 10.03 -6.16 7.47
CA PHE A 407 10.83 -5.83 8.65
C PHE A 407 12.30 -6.25 8.52
N ALA A 408 12.73 -6.60 7.29
CA ALA A 408 14.11 -7.00 7.06
C ALA A 408 15.07 -5.82 7.26
N PRO A 409 16.17 -6.00 8.01
CA PRO A 409 17.16 -4.95 8.20
C PRO A 409 17.89 -4.61 6.89
N LEU A 410 18.60 -3.47 6.89
CA LEU A 410 19.45 -3.06 5.78
C LEU A 410 20.57 -4.08 5.55
N LEU A 411 20.48 -4.85 4.46
CA LEU A 411 21.49 -5.82 4.06
C LEU A 411 22.11 -5.36 2.73
N PRO A 412 23.40 -4.96 2.71
CA PRO A 412 24.07 -4.44 1.50
C PRO A 412 24.06 -5.43 0.32
N GLU A 413 24.18 -6.73 0.58
CA GLU A 413 24.14 -7.78 -0.44
C GLU A 413 22.75 -7.90 -1.06
N TYR A 414 21.69 -7.85 -0.26
CA TYR A 414 20.31 -7.84 -0.76
C TYR A 414 20.08 -6.59 -1.61
N ALA A 415 20.53 -5.43 -1.13
CA ALA A 415 20.48 -4.19 -1.85
C ALA A 415 21.07 -4.30 -3.27
N LYS A 416 22.20 -4.98 -3.40
CA LYS A 416 22.93 -5.10 -4.68
C LYS A 416 22.22 -5.95 -5.72
N TYR A 417 21.48 -6.98 -5.31
CA TYR A 417 20.98 -8.00 -6.23
C TYR A 417 19.45 -8.05 -6.36
N SER A 418 18.70 -7.41 -5.44
CA SER A 418 17.25 -7.53 -5.34
C SER A 418 16.52 -7.16 -6.65
N ASN A 419 16.86 -6.05 -7.29
CA ASN A 419 16.22 -5.63 -8.54
C ASN A 419 16.42 -6.65 -9.66
N THR A 420 17.62 -7.22 -9.78
CA THR A 420 17.91 -8.25 -10.79
C THR A 420 17.08 -9.51 -10.52
N LEU A 421 17.04 -9.97 -9.27
CA LEU A 421 16.26 -11.14 -8.87
C LEU A 421 14.77 -10.93 -9.11
N ILE A 422 14.23 -9.77 -8.74
CA ILE A 422 12.82 -9.42 -8.93
C ILE A 422 12.45 -9.47 -10.42
N ASN A 423 13.23 -8.85 -11.29
CA ASN A 423 12.95 -8.84 -12.72
C ASN A 423 13.04 -10.23 -13.32
N MET A 424 14.06 -11.01 -12.98
CA MET A 424 14.19 -12.40 -13.45
C MET A 424 12.99 -13.26 -13.02
N THR A 425 12.52 -13.09 -11.78
CA THR A 425 11.37 -13.85 -11.29
C THR A 425 10.09 -13.46 -12.00
N ARG A 426 9.82 -12.17 -12.19
CA ARG A 426 8.65 -11.68 -12.93
C ARG A 426 8.60 -12.27 -14.34
N GLU A 427 9.72 -12.18 -15.07
CA GLU A 427 9.82 -12.74 -16.42
C GLU A 427 9.61 -14.25 -16.45
N ASN A 428 10.21 -14.99 -15.51
CA ASN A 428 10.10 -16.44 -15.47
C ASN A 428 8.70 -16.90 -15.07
N LEU A 429 8.09 -16.28 -14.06
CA LEU A 429 6.71 -16.60 -13.65
C LEU A 429 5.74 -16.34 -14.80
N MET A 430 5.88 -15.22 -15.51
CA MET A 430 5.01 -14.92 -16.64
C MET A 430 5.19 -15.91 -17.79
N LYS A 431 6.42 -16.31 -18.11
CA LYS A 431 6.68 -17.37 -19.12
C LYS A 431 6.01 -18.69 -18.72
N MET A 432 6.11 -19.10 -17.45
CA MET A 432 5.50 -20.34 -16.96
C MET A 432 3.96 -20.29 -16.98
N VAL A 433 3.35 -19.11 -16.91
CA VAL A 433 1.90 -18.96 -17.05
C VAL A 433 1.46 -19.05 -18.49
N ILE A 434 2.26 -18.53 -19.43
CA ILE A 434 1.90 -18.46 -20.86
C ILE A 434 2.22 -19.76 -21.60
N ASP A 435 3.38 -20.37 -21.34
CA ASP A 435 3.90 -21.56 -22.05
C ASP A 435 3.34 -22.87 -21.48
#